data_b51204843c2ab10d07881a9741acab73
#
_entry.id   b51204843c2ab10d07881a9741acab73
#
_cell.length_a   1.000
_cell.length_b   1.000
_cell.length_c   1.000
_cell.angle_alpha   90.00
_cell.angle_beta   90.00
_cell.angle_gamma   90.00
#
_symmetry.space_group_name_H-M   'P 1'
#
loop_
_entity.id
_entity.type
_entity.pdbx_description
1 polymer ?
#
loop_
_entity_poly.entity_id
_entity_poly.type
_entity_poly.pdbx_seq_one_letter_code
_entity_poly.pdbx_strand_id
1 'polypeptide(L)'
;GKTYNTNHYNLSAIIAVGNKVDSPRAVQFRKWANRIIEEFTVKGFAMDDERLKNGGTILTKDYFKEQLERIREIRLSERRFYQKITDIYATSIDYDAKAETTRLFFARVQNQLHWAIHGETAAETIYRRADSSKEHMGLTTWKDAPNGKIQKFDVVIAKNYLTQEELSAMARIVNAYLDLAELRAEEQVPMTMEDWAEQFEGVLRLSRKEILTNAGSISAKIAEQHALSEFEKYRIVQDQLYQSDFDRILLEKDSYTNELPEAKDGGE
;
A
#
# COMPACT_ATOMS: atom_id res chain seq x y z
N GLY A 1 -5.97 23.57 -47.81
CA GLY A 1 -4.89 23.17 -46.91
C GLY A 1 -4.15 21.97 -47.52
N LYS A 2 -2.81 21.94 -47.41
CA LYS A 2 -2.02 20.77 -47.89
C LYS A 2 -2.18 19.66 -46.86
N THR A 3 -2.62 18.47 -47.28
CA THR A 3 -2.69 17.27 -46.47
C THR A 3 -1.38 16.51 -46.63
N TYR A 4 -0.74 16.19 -45.51
CA TYR A 4 0.50 15.39 -45.47
C TYR A 4 0.19 14.01 -44.94
N ASN A 5 0.60 12.96 -45.61
CA ASN A 5 0.63 11.59 -45.07
C ASN A 5 1.81 11.48 -44.08
N THR A 6 1.54 11.27 -42.82
CA THR A 6 2.56 11.11 -41.78
C THR A 6 2.48 9.70 -41.23
N ASN A 7 3.60 8.98 -41.22
CA ASN A 7 3.69 7.68 -40.58
C ASN A 7 3.75 7.82 -39.07
N HIS A 8 2.93 7.07 -38.38
CA HIS A 8 2.93 6.99 -36.91
C HIS A 8 3.56 5.67 -36.46
N TYR A 9 4.44 5.75 -35.48
CA TYR A 9 5.12 4.59 -34.92
C TYR A 9 4.76 4.46 -33.42
N ASN A 10 4.64 3.22 -32.92
CA ASN A 10 4.43 3.00 -31.50
C ASN A 10 5.73 3.21 -30.72
N LEU A 11 5.60 3.35 -29.39
CA LEU A 11 6.73 3.61 -28.50
C LEU A 11 7.79 2.50 -28.58
N SER A 12 7.39 1.23 -28.70
CA SER A 12 8.31 0.11 -28.81
C SER A 12 9.21 0.19 -30.05
N ALA A 13 8.66 0.63 -31.19
CA ALA A 13 9.44 0.86 -32.41
C ALA A 13 10.44 2.02 -32.21
N ILE A 14 10.03 3.11 -31.54
CA ILE A 14 10.92 4.25 -31.25
C ILE A 14 12.09 3.80 -30.36
N ILE A 15 11.82 3.01 -29.32
CA ILE A 15 12.85 2.48 -28.41
C ILE A 15 13.81 1.56 -29.19
N ALA A 16 13.28 0.65 -29.99
CA ALA A 16 14.11 -0.29 -30.78
C ALA A 16 15.04 0.43 -31.76
N VAL A 17 14.51 1.43 -32.48
CA VAL A 17 15.29 2.25 -33.44
C VAL A 17 16.32 3.11 -32.70
N GLY A 18 15.91 3.78 -31.60
CA GLY A 18 16.80 4.64 -30.80
C GLY A 18 18.00 3.90 -30.23
N ASN A 19 17.87 2.61 -29.94
CA ASN A 19 18.97 1.77 -29.44
C ASN A 19 19.84 1.18 -30.57
N LYS A 20 19.30 0.95 -31.77
CA LYS A 20 20.02 0.29 -32.87
C LYS A 20 20.71 1.25 -33.85
N VAL A 21 20.14 2.44 -34.05
CA VAL A 21 20.64 3.37 -35.07
C VAL A 21 21.76 4.23 -34.51
N ASP A 22 22.82 4.44 -35.34
CA ASP A 22 23.90 5.34 -35.01
C ASP A 22 23.69 6.70 -35.69
N SER A 23 22.97 7.58 -35.00
CA SER A 23 22.72 8.95 -35.45
C SER A 23 22.78 9.91 -34.24
N PRO A 24 23.03 11.21 -34.47
CA PRO A 24 23.06 12.20 -33.37
C PRO A 24 21.76 12.21 -32.53
N ARG A 25 20.60 12.02 -33.18
CA ARG A 25 19.31 11.93 -32.48
C ARG A 25 19.19 10.66 -31.64
N ALA A 26 19.66 9.52 -32.15
CA ALA A 26 19.66 8.27 -31.40
C ALA A 26 20.63 8.35 -30.19
N VAL A 27 21.76 9.03 -30.33
CA VAL A 27 22.67 9.30 -29.19
C VAL A 27 21.99 10.16 -28.12
N GLN A 28 21.25 11.21 -28.51
CA GLN A 28 20.49 12.03 -27.57
C GLN A 28 19.40 11.22 -26.86
N PHE A 29 18.69 10.36 -27.61
CA PHE A 29 17.69 9.45 -27.05
C PHE A 29 18.31 8.50 -26.00
N ARG A 30 19.43 7.85 -26.32
CA ARG A 30 20.13 6.95 -25.38
C ARG A 30 20.61 7.70 -24.12
N LYS A 31 21.15 8.91 -24.26
CA LYS A 31 21.53 9.74 -23.09
C LYS A 31 20.35 10.06 -22.20
N TRP A 32 19.21 10.43 -22.78
CA TRP A 32 17.97 10.69 -22.06
C TRP A 32 17.44 9.41 -21.36
N ALA A 33 17.38 8.29 -22.07
CA ALA A 33 16.91 7.00 -21.54
C ALA A 33 17.81 6.51 -20.38
N ASN A 34 19.14 6.59 -20.55
CA ASN A 34 20.10 6.20 -19.50
C ASN A 34 19.91 7.04 -18.24
N ARG A 35 19.71 8.35 -18.37
CA ARG A 35 19.44 9.22 -17.21
C ARG A 35 18.19 8.77 -16.42
N ILE A 36 17.12 8.42 -17.12
CA ILE A 36 15.88 7.93 -16.48
C ILE A 36 16.11 6.59 -15.79
N ILE A 37 16.83 5.67 -16.46
CA ILE A 37 17.18 4.36 -15.89
C ILE A 37 18.06 4.52 -14.65
N GLU A 38 19.07 5.37 -14.71
CA GLU A 38 19.95 5.68 -13.58
C GLU A 38 19.17 6.28 -12.41
N GLU A 39 18.33 7.28 -12.68
CA GLU A 39 17.48 7.90 -11.66
C GLU A 39 16.56 6.89 -11.01
N PHE A 40 15.88 6.06 -11.80
CA PHE A 40 14.99 5.01 -11.30
C PHE A 40 15.76 3.96 -10.47
N THR A 41 16.95 3.53 -10.95
CA THR A 41 17.77 2.52 -10.26
C THR A 41 18.28 3.01 -8.90
N VAL A 42 18.69 4.28 -8.83
CA VAL A 42 19.23 4.87 -7.60
C VAL A 42 18.13 5.28 -6.63
N LYS A 43 17.08 5.96 -7.13
CA LYS A 43 16.03 6.56 -6.28
C LYS A 43 14.79 5.66 -6.11
N GLY A 44 14.57 4.69 -7.02
CA GLY A 44 13.35 3.89 -7.08
C GLY A 44 12.17 4.59 -7.77
N PHE A 45 12.38 5.78 -8.32
CA PHE A 45 11.39 6.53 -9.13
C PHE A 45 12.09 7.46 -10.12
N ALA A 46 11.37 7.82 -11.20
CA ALA A 46 11.72 8.92 -12.11
C ALA A 46 10.42 9.68 -12.42
N MET A 47 10.43 11.01 -12.28
CA MET A 47 9.23 11.84 -12.48
C MET A 47 9.52 12.97 -13.46
N ASP A 48 8.50 13.32 -14.25
CA ASP A 48 8.47 14.51 -15.08
C ASP A 48 7.60 15.58 -14.37
N ASP A 49 8.26 16.35 -13.50
CA ASP A 49 7.61 17.35 -12.66
C ASP A 49 6.85 18.41 -13.47
N GLU A 50 7.41 18.84 -14.61
CA GLU A 50 6.80 19.81 -15.51
C GLU A 50 5.48 19.27 -16.09
N ARG A 51 5.48 18.03 -16.53
CA ARG A 51 4.30 17.37 -17.06
C ARG A 51 3.23 17.19 -15.98
N LEU A 52 3.62 16.78 -14.77
CA LEU A 52 2.70 16.59 -13.64
C LEU A 52 2.06 17.91 -13.18
N LYS A 53 2.84 19.00 -13.12
CA LYS A 53 2.33 20.35 -12.77
C LYS A 53 1.36 20.92 -13.81
N ASN A 54 1.61 20.66 -15.07
CA ASN A 54 0.84 21.24 -16.18
C ASN A 54 -0.36 20.39 -16.64
N GLY A 55 -0.71 19.31 -15.90
CA GLY A 55 -1.87 18.47 -16.21
C GLY A 55 -1.77 17.65 -17.49
N GLY A 56 -0.55 17.51 -18.07
CA GLY A 56 -0.20 16.67 -19.22
C GLY A 56 -1.19 16.64 -20.37
N THR A 57 -0.94 17.40 -21.40
CA THR A 57 -1.87 17.68 -22.53
C THR A 57 -2.20 16.49 -23.45
N ILE A 58 -1.58 15.34 -23.32
CA ILE A 58 -1.72 14.25 -24.29
C ILE A 58 -2.55 13.07 -23.77
N LEU A 59 -2.74 12.95 -22.47
CA LEU A 59 -3.41 11.82 -21.85
C LEU A 59 -4.49 12.34 -20.89
N THR A 60 -5.73 11.97 -21.15
CA THR A 60 -6.95 12.37 -20.41
C THR A 60 -7.01 11.89 -18.96
N LYS A 61 -5.96 11.24 -18.45
CA LYS A 61 -5.88 10.71 -17.09
C LYS A 61 -5.15 11.68 -16.17
N ASP A 62 -5.73 11.95 -15.02
CA ASP A 62 -5.09 12.72 -13.96
C ASP A 62 -4.00 11.87 -13.25
N TYR A 63 -2.82 11.83 -13.86
CA TYR A 63 -1.66 11.12 -13.31
C TYR A 63 -1.14 11.75 -12.01
N PHE A 64 -1.42 13.03 -11.76
CA PHE A 64 -1.06 13.66 -10.51
C PHE A 64 -1.82 13.03 -9.33
N LYS A 65 -3.11 12.76 -9.52
CA LYS A 65 -3.93 12.06 -8.51
C LYS A 65 -3.41 10.64 -8.26
N GLU A 66 -3.04 9.92 -9.32
CA GLU A 66 -2.46 8.57 -9.21
C GLU A 66 -1.14 8.60 -8.40
N GLN A 67 -0.27 9.57 -8.65
CA GLN A 67 0.98 9.72 -7.90
C GLN A 67 0.73 10.08 -6.44
N LEU A 68 -0.22 10.95 -6.14
CA LEU A 68 -0.59 11.29 -4.78
C LEU A 68 -1.10 10.06 -4.00
N GLU A 69 -1.96 9.24 -4.60
CA GLU A 69 -2.42 8.00 -3.96
C GLU A 69 -1.26 7.03 -3.72
N ARG A 70 -0.36 6.85 -4.69
CA ARG A 70 0.83 6.02 -4.55
C ARG A 70 1.76 6.50 -3.42
N ILE A 71 2.00 7.81 -3.31
CA ILE A 71 2.78 8.39 -2.22
C ILE A 71 2.09 8.13 -0.87
N ARG A 72 0.76 8.29 -0.79
CA ARG A 72 -0.02 7.99 0.42
C ARG A 72 0.10 6.52 0.82
N GLU A 73 0.00 5.60 -0.13
CA GLU A 73 0.19 4.16 0.10
C GLU A 73 1.59 3.83 0.61
N ILE A 74 2.63 4.45 0.04
CA ILE A 74 4.02 4.29 0.50
C ILE A 74 4.20 4.81 1.94
N ARG A 75 3.62 5.96 2.27
CA ARG A 75 3.63 6.53 3.64
C ARG A 75 2.88 5.64 4.63
N LEU A 76 1.82 4.97 4.17
CA LEU A 76 1.01 4.04 4.98
C LEU A 76 1.60 2.63 5.07
N SER A 77 2.66 2.31 4.34
CA SER A 77 3.28 1.00 4.54
C SER A 77 3.59 0.86 6.04
N GLU A 78 3.06 -0.21 6.63
CA GLU A 78 2.91 -0.41 8.08
C GLU A 78 4.16 -0.07 8.87
N ARG A 79 5.31 -0.51 8.37
CA ARG A 79 6.61 -0.25 9.00
C ARG A 79 6.99 1.24 9.01
N ARG A 80 6.72 1.98 7.94
CA ARG A 80 7.07 3.42 7.84
C ARG A 80 6.11 4.32 8.60
N PHE A 81 4.84 3.95 8.63
CA PHE A 81 3.82 4.67 9.38
C PHE A 81 4.14 4.66 10.88
N TYR A 82 4.33 3.46 11.46
CA TYR A 82 4.67 3.36 12.88
C TYR A 82 6.05 3.96 13.18
N GLN A 83 7.03 3.85 12.28
CA GLN A 83 8.31 4.55 12.43
C GLN A 83 8.12 6.06 12.51
N LYS A 84 7.38 6.67 11.58
CA LYS A 84 7.18 8.13 11.56
C LYS A 84 6.42 8.62 12.79
N ILE A 85 5.37 7.93 13.20
CA ILE A 85 4.68 8.25 14.46
C ILE A 85 5.62 8.08 15.65
N THR A 86 6.38 7.00 15.71
CA THR A 86 7.36 6.79 16.78
C THR A 86 8.45 7.87 16.76
N ASP A 87 8.94 8.25 15.58
CA ASP A 87 9.94 9.32 15.43
C ASP A 87 9.39 10.66 15.94
N ILE A 88 8.12 11.00 15.63
CA ILE A 88 7.46 12.21 16.14
C ILE A 88 7.33 12.14 17.65
N TYR A 89 6.82 11.05 18.19
CA TYR A 89 6.68 10.90 19.65
C TYR A 89 8.01 10.79 20.38
N ALA A 90 9.06 10.29 19.73
CA ALA A 90 10.41 10.30 20.29
C ALA A 90 10.98 11.72 20.47
N THR A 91 10.36 12.73 19.82
CA THR A 91 10.68 14.15 20.08
C THR A 91 9.98 14.72 21.31
N SER A 92 9.02 13.98 21.90
CA SER A 92 8.31 14.41 23.09
C SER A 92 9.26 14.50 24.28
N ILE A 93 9.07 15.52 25.11
CA ILE A 93 9.93 15.76 26.29
C ILE A 93 9.76 14.70 27.39
N ASP A 94 8.66 13.96 27.37
CA ASP A 94 8.27 12.91 28.32
C ASP A 94 8.29 11.49 27.70
N TYR A 95 8.92 11.32 26.52
CA TYR A 95 8.95 10.02 25.85
C TYR A 95 9.89 9.03 26.53
N ASP A 96 9.36 7.87 26.88
CA ASP A 96 10.13 6.69 27.28
C ASP A 96 9.65 5.46 26.50
N ALA A 97 10.49 4.95 25.61
CA ALA A 97 10.17 3.81 24.74
C ALA A 97 9.82 2.52 25.51
N LYS A 98 10.25 2.41 26.78
CA LYS A 98 10.03 1.21 27.63
C LYS A 98 8.85 1.39 28.58
N ALA A 99 8.32 2.59 28.74
CA ALA A 99 7.22 2.85 29.64
C ALA A 99 5.93 2.18 29.15
N GLU A 100 5.17 1.62 30.09
CA GLU A 100 3.84 1.07 29.80
C GLU A 100 2.88 2.17 29.29
N THR A 101 3.03 3.39 29.80
CA THR A 101 2.28 4.57 29.36
C THR A 101 2.45 4.83 27.87
N THR A 102 3.66 4.73 27.34
CA THR A 102 3.95 4.89 25.93
C THR A 102 3.25 3.82 25.08
N ARG A 103 3.26 2.56 25.52
CA ARG A 103 2.55 1.49 24.83
C ARG A 103 1.03 1.68 24.81
N LEU A 104 0.47 2.09 25.95
CA LEU A 104 -0.97 2.40 26.07
C LEU A 104 -1.37 3.59 25.20
N PHE A 105 -0.51 4.58 25.11
CA PHE A 105 -0.71 5.73 24.25
C PHE A 105 -0.80 5.34 22.77
N PHE A 106 0.13 4.53 22.26
CA PHE A 106 0.07 4.05 20.88
C PHE A 106 -1.20 3.22 20.61
N ALA A 107 -1.60 2.38 21.55
CA ALA A 107 -2.85 1.62 21.43
C ALA A 107 -4.09 2.56 21.38
N ARG A 108 -4.10 3.64 22.17
CA ARG A 108 -5.15 4.68 22.15
C ARG A 108 -5.23 5.34 20.77
N VAL A 109 -4.11 5.83 20.24
CA VAL A 109 -4.05 6.50 18.94
C VAL A 109 -4.50 5.56 17.82
N GLN A 110 -4.08 4.30 17.84
CA GLN A 110 -4.50 3.29 16.88
C GLN A 110 -6.03 3.05 16.94
N ASN A 111 -6.58 2.88 18.13
CA ASN A 111 -8.01 2.68 18.30
C ASN A 111 -8.83 3.91 17.89
N GLN A 112 -8.36 5.12 18.21
CA GLN A 112 -8.96 6.37 17.75
C GLN A 112 -9.03 6.44 16.22
N LEU A 113 -7.95 6.05 15.55
CA LEU A 113 -7.89 6.05 14.09
C LEU A 113 -8.89 5.07 13.48
N HIS A 114 -8.92 3.83 13.96
CA HIS A 114 -9.89 2.83 13.50
C HIS A 114 -11.33 3.30 13.72
N TRP A 115 -11.63 3.78 14.93
CA TRP A 115 -12.95 4.30 15.28
C TRP A 115 -13.39 5.43 14.35
N ALA A 116 -12.51 6.38 14.10
CA ALA A 116 -12.79 7.52 13.22
C ALA A 116 -13.09 7.11 11.77
N ILE A 117 -12.60 5.96 11.31
CA ILE A 117 -12.80 5.49 9.95
C ILE A 117 -14.10 4.70 9.80
N HIS A 118 -14.34 3.73 10.68
CA HIS A 118 -15.42 2.76 10.50
C HIS A 118 -16.22 2.43 11.78
N GLY A 119 -16.01 3.17 12.87
CA GLY A 119 -16.79 3.02 14.10
C GLY A 119 -16.49 1.76 14.92
N GLU A 120 -15.31 1.17 14.73
CA GLU A 120 -14.83 0.01 15.47
C GLU A 120 -13.40 0.25 15.94
N THR A 121 -13.02 -0.30 17.09
CA THR A 121 -11.62 -0.38 17.50
C THR A 121 -10.88 -1.45 16.68
N ALA A 122 -9.55 -1.44 16.71
CA ALA A 122 -8.75 -2.45 16.04
C ALA A 122 -9.14 -3.89 16.45
N ALA A 123 -9.38 -4.10 17.74
CA ALA A 123 -9.79 -5.41 18.28
C ALA A 123 -11.20 -5.80 17.78
N GLU A 124 -12.14 -4.87 17.75
CA GLU A 124 -13.50 -5.13 17.25
C GLU A 124 -13.49 -5.45 15.75
N THR A 125 -12.67 -4.76 14.97
CA THR A 125 -12.50 -5.05 13.54
C THR A 125 -12.02 -6.49 13.30
N ILE A 126 -10.96 -6.90 14.00
CA ILE A 126 -10.47 -8.29 13.93
C ILE A 126 -11.57 -9.28 14.31
N TYR A 127 -12.21 -9.05 15.47
CA TYR A 127 -13.22 -9.97 16.00
C TYR A 127 -14.44 -10.15 15.09
N ARG A 128 -14.88 -9.06 14.43
CA ARG A 128 -16.07 -9.09 13.57
C ARG A 128 -15.79 -9.56 12.15
N ARG A 129 -14.57 -9.34 11.65
CA ARG A 129 -14.25 -9.59 10.24
C ARG A 129 -13.52 -10.90 10.01
N ALA A 130 -12.76 -11.42 11.00
CA ALA A 130 -12.13 -12.72 10.93
C ALA A 130 -13.18 -13.84 10.92
N ASP A 131 -13.30 -14.53 9.80
CA ASP A 131 -14.32 -15.56 9.58
C ASP A 131 -13.79 -16.59 8.57
N SER A 132 -13.56 -17.81 9.05
CA SER A 132 -13.01 -18.91 8.26
C SER A 132 -13.89 -19.33 7.07
N SER A 133 -15.18 -18.96 7.07
CA SER A 133 -16.11 -19.25 5.97
C SER A 133 -15.99 -18.26 4.80
N LYS A 134 -15.33 -17.11 5.01
CA LYS A 134 -15.15 -16.09 3.99
C LYS A 134 -13.89 -16.35 3.16
N GLU A 135 -13.91 -15.83 1.95
CA GLU A 135 -12.72 -15.79 1.11
C GLU A 135 -11.59 -15.07 1.86
N HIS A 136 -10.39 -15.66 1.81
CA HIS A 136 -9.22 -15.17 2.54
C HIS A 136 -9.48 -14.90 4.03
N MET A 137 -10.44 -15.63 4.64
CA MET A 137 -10.80 -15.47 6.05
C MET A 137 -11.28 -14.06 6.39
N GLY A 138 -11.77 -13.30 5.39
CA GLY A 138 -12.17 -11.89 5.50
C GLY A 138 -11.03 -10.88 5.41
N LEU A 139 -9.79 -11.31 5.20
CA LEU A 139 -8.67 -10.41 4.95
C LEU A 139 -8.76 -9.82 3.54
N THR A 140 -8.44 -8.55 3.42
CA THR A 140 -8.30 -7.84 2.13
C THR A 140 -6.85 -7.79 1.66
N THR A 141 -5.90 -7.93 2.59
CA THR A 141 -4.47 -8.01 2.32
C THR A 141 -3.74 -8.84 3.37
N TRP A 142 -2.57 -9.38 3.05
CA TRP A 142 -1.64 -10.08 3.95
C TRP A 142 -0.23 -9.97 3.38
N LYS A 143 0.78 -10.42 4.12
CA LYS A 143 2.20 -10.23 3.77
C LYS A 143 2.53 -10.69 2.35
N ASP A 144 2.05 -11.84 1.95
CA ASP A 144 2.38 -12.49 0.67
C ASP A 144 1.18 -12.45 -0.32
N ALA A 145 0.25 -11.49 -0.15
CA ALA A 145 -0.91 -11.29 -1.02
C ALA A 145 -0.48 -10.91 -2.46
N PRO A 146 -1.28 -11.23 -3.47
CA PRO A 146 -2.54 -11.99 -3.41
C PRO A 146 -2.35 -13.52 -3.46
N ASN A 147 -1.21 -14.02 -3.87
CA ASN A 147 -1.00 -15.44 -4.23
C ASN A 147 -0.39 -16.29 -3.11
N GLY A 148 0.24 -15.66 -2.13
CA GLY A 148 0.87 -16.36 -1.02
C GLY A 148 -0.11 -16.76 0.08
N LYS A 149 0.29 -17.72 0.94
CA LYS A 149 -0.53 -18.19 2.05
C LYS A 149 -0.66 -17.13 3.14
N ILE A 150 -1.87 -17.02 3.70
CA ILE A 150 -2.13 -16.27 4.93
C ILE A 150 -1.41 -16.98 6.10
N GLN A 151 -0.78 -16.20 6.96
CA GLN A 151 -0.03 -16.68 8.11
C GLN A 151 -0.67 -16.21 9.43
N LYS A 152 -0.31 -16.87 10.55
CA LYS A 152 -0.82 -16.53 11.89
C LYS A 152 -0.61 -15.06 12.27
N PHE A 153 0.48 -14.44 11.86
CA PHE A 153 0.75 -13.04 12.15
C PHE A 153 -0.11 -12.09 11.31
N ASP A 154 -0.61 -12.51 10.13
CA ASP A 154 -1.46 -11.67 9.29
C ASP A 154 -2.84 -11.47 9.91
N VAL A 155 -3.40 -12.52 10.53
CA VAL A 155 -4.79 -12.53 11.01
C VAL A 155 -5.02 -11.72 12.29
N VAL A 156 -3.96 -11.32 12.96
CA VAL A 156 -4.02 -10.48 14.18
C VAL A 156 -3.79 -9.00 13.90
N ILE A 157 -3.69 -8.62 12.63
CA ILE A 157 -3.47 -7.24 12.20
C ILE A 157 -4.79 -6.66 11.68
N ALA A 158 -5.39 -5.72 12.42
CA ALA A 158 -6.69 -5.13 12.06
C ALA A 158 -6.70 -4.48 10.66
N LYS A 159 -5.59 -3.84 10.27
CA LYS A 159 -5.44 -3.22 8.96
C LYS A 159 -5.66 -4.20 7.81
N ASN A 160 -5.32 -5.46 7.98
CA ASN A 160 -5.45 -6.47 6.94
C ASN A 160 -6.92 -6.82 6.60
N TYR A 161 -7.86 -6.38 7.42
CA TYR A 161 -9.31 -6.55 7.21
C TYR A 161 -10.01 -5.30 6.66
N LEU A 162 -9.27 -4.21 6.41
CA LEU A 162 -9.86 -2.95 5.96
C LEU A 162 -10.08 -2.96 4.45
N THR A 163 -11.19 -2.37 4.01
CA THR A 163 -11.45 -2.16 2.58
C THR A 163 -10.51 -1.10 2.01
N GLN A 164 -10.42 -1.02 0.68
CA GLN A 164 -9.59 0.00 0.02
C GLN A 164 -10.06 1.43 0.34
N GLU A 165 -11.37 1.64 0.48
CA GLU A 165 -11.95 2.92 0.87
C GLU A 165 -11.57 3.30 2.30
N GLU A 166 -11.65 2.34 3.24
CA GLU A 166 -11.24 2.53 4.64
C GLU A 166 -9.75 2.84 4.74
N LEU A 167 -8.91 2.10 4.01
CA LEU A 167 -7.47 2.35 3.93
C LEU A 167 -7.17 3.73 3.35
N SER A 168 -7.84 4.13 2.27
CA SER A 168 -7.66 5.47 1.67
C SER A 168 -8.08 6.59 2.62
N ALA A 169 -9.19 6.42 3.34
CA ALA A 169 -9.65 7.39 4.34
C ALA A 169 -8.66 7.49 5.52
N MET A 170 -8.18 6.36 6.02
CA MET A 170 -7.14 6.28 7.05
C MET A 170 -5.87 7.00 6.61
N ALA A 171 -5.41 6.74 5.37
CA ALA A 171 -4.26 7.39 4.78
C ALA A 171 -4.34 8.90 4.82
N ARG A 172 -5.48 9.46 4.46
CA ARG A 172 -5.68 10.92 4.40
C ARG A 172 -5.57 11.55 5.78
N ILE A 173 -6.19 10.96 6.78
CA ILE A 173 -6.13 11.46 8.18
C ILE A 173 -4.69 11.41 8.70
N VAL A 174 -4.03 10.27 8.48
CA VAL A 174 -2.64 10.08 8.92
C VAL A 174 -1.70 11.08 8.24
N ASN A 175 -1.83 11.29 6.92
CA ASN A 175 -0.98 12.27 6.24
C ASN A 175 -1.23 13.70 6.75
N ALA A 176 -2.48 14.09 6.98
CA ALA A 176 -2.79 15.41 7.54
C ALA A 176 -2.18 15.61 8.93
N TYR A 177 -2.19 14.56 9.76
CA TYR A 177 -1.55 14.60 11.07
C TYR A 177 -0.03 14.68 10.97
N LEU A 178 0.60 13.88 10.09
CA LEU A 178 2.05 13.88 9.89
C LEU A 178 2.55 15.24 9.36
N ASP A 179 1.82 15.85 8.43
CA ASP A 179 2.18 17.16 7.88
C ASP A 179 2.11 18.24 8.97
N LEU A 180 1.11 18.18 9.86
CA LEU A 180 1.03 19.07 11.03
C LEU A 180 2.16 18.83 12.02
N ALA A 181 2.52 17.57 12.25
CA ALA A 181 3.58 17.21 13.20
C ALA A 181 4.96 17.65 12.66
N GLU A 182 5.22 17.51 11.36
CA GLU A 182 6.43 18.02 10.72
C GLU A 182 6.54 19.55 10.89
N LEU A 183 5.43 20.28 10.70
CA LEU A 183 5.39 21.74 10.91
C LEU A 183 5.74 22.11 12.37
N ARG A 184 5.18 21.40 13.36
CA ARG A 184 5.49 21.64 14.77
C ARG A 184 6.93 21.35 15.13
N ALA A 185 7.52 20.30 14.51
CA ALA A 185 8.92 19.98 14.70
C ALA A 185 9.83 21.06 14.12
N GLU A 186 9.49 21.62 12.95
CA GLU A 186 10.23 22.75 12.35
C GLU A 186 10.16 24.02 13.22
N GLU A 187 9.01 24.29 13.84
CA GLU A 187 8.81 25.40 14.78
C GLU A 187 9.53 25.20 16.12
N GLN A 188 10.10 24.02 16.37
CA GLN A 188 10.78 23.64 17.62
C GLN A 188 9.89 23.83 18.86
N VAL A 189 8.60 23.62 18.74
CA VAL A 189 7.65 23.69 19.85
C VAL A 189 7.82 22.45 20.73
N PRO A 190 8.17 22.58 22.02
CA PRO A 190 8.24 21.44 22.91
C PRO A 190 6.85 20.82 23.11
N MET A 191 6.76 19.51 22.88
CA MET A 191 5.50 18.77 22.95
C MET A 191 5.64 17.60 23.92
N THR A 192 4.61 17.38 24.72
CA THR A 192 4.44 16.13 25.47
C THR A 192 3.72 15.09 24.62
N MET A 193 3.72 13.83 25.06
CA MET A 193 2.95 12.79 24.38
C MET A 193 1.44 13.08 24.40
N GLU A 194 0.92 13.70 25.49
CA GLU A 194 -0.49 14.09 25.56
C GLU A 194 -0.82 15.25 24.60
N ASP A 195 0.08 16.24 24.43
CA ASP A 195 -0.10 17.30 23.44
C ASP A 195 -0.23 16.73 22.02
N TRP A 196 0.55 15.70 21.69
CA TRP A 196 0.45 15.00 20.41
C TRP A 196 -0.89 14.26 20.26
N ALA A 197 -1.41 13.64 21.35
CA ALA A 197 -2.73 13.00 21.32
C ALA A 197 -3.85 14.03 21.09
N GLU A 198 -3.79 15.16 21.80
CA GLU A 198 -4.77 16.25 21.61
C GLU A 198 -4.73 16.82 20.20
N GLN A 199 -3.55 16.98 19.62
CA GLN A 199 -3.43 17.40 18.22
C GLN A 199 -4.02 16.39 17.24
N PHE A 200 -3.79 15.08 17.47
CA PHE A 200 -4.40 14.04 16.67
C PHE A 200 -5.93 14.09 16.75
N GLU A 201 -6.48 14.22 17.96
CA GLU A 201 -7.93 14.40 18.14
C GLU A 201 -8.44 15.68 17.46
N GLY A 202 -7.66 16.76 17.47
CA GLY A 202 -7.94 17.98 16.73
C GLY A 202 -8.09 17.74 15.22
N VAL A 203 -7.19 16.97 14.62
CA VAL A 203 -7.27 16.59 13.22
C VAL A 203 -8.53 15.76 12.94
N LEU A 204 -8.87 14.83 13.82
CA LEU A 204 -10.10 14.02 13.69
C LEU A 204 -11.35 14.89 13.74
N ARG A 205 -11.44 15.84 14.69
CA ARG A 205 -12.57 16.78 14.84
C ARG A 205 -12.70 17.70 13.62
N LEU A 206 -11.61 18.23 13.11
CA LEU A 206 -11.59 19.01 11.86
C LEU A 206 -12.09 18.21 10.67
N SER A 207 -11.78 16.92 10.64
CA SER A 207 -12.26 15.97 9.64
C SER A 207 -13.71 15.50 9.87
N ARG A 208 -14.41 16.07 10.86
CA ARG A 208 -15.78 15.70 11.27
C ARG A 208 -15.91 14.21 11.64
N LYS A 209 -14.87 13.67 12.27
CA LYS A 209 -14.85 12.29 12.74
C LYS A 209 -15.20 12.24 14.23
N GLU A 210 -15.85 11.14 14.62
CA GLU A 210 -16.17 10.89 16.01
C GLU A 210 -14.91 10.47 16.78
N ILE A 211 -14.85 10.89 18.04
CA ILE A 211 -13.78 10.54 18.96
C ILE A 211 -14.19 9.35 19.80
N LEU A 212 -13.35 8.34 19.88
CA LEU A 212 -13.56 7.21 20.77
C LEU A 212 -13.46 7.65 22.25
N THR A 213 -14.52 7.44 23.01
CA THR A 213 -14.61 7.85 24.41
C THR A 213 -14.44 6.70 25.41
N ASN A 214 -14.28 5.48 24.92
CA ASN A 214 -14.13 4.26 25.71
C ASN A 214 -13.06 3.34 25.16
N ALA A 215 -12.82 2.20 25.79
CA ALA A 215 -11.79 1.23 25.37
C ALA A 215 -12.27 0.26 24.27
N GLY A 216 -13.50 0.39 23.77
CA GLY A 216 -14.16 -0.60 22.93
C GLY A 216 -14.78 -1.75 23.73
N SER A 217 -15.55 -2.58 23.05
CA SER A 217 -16.30 -3.70 23.66
C SER A 217 -15.50 -5.02 23.66
N ILE A 218 -14.48 -5.13 22.82
CA ILE A 218 -13.66 -6.33 22.64
C ILE A 218 -12.21 -6.02 23.03
N SER A 219 -11.63 -6.84 23.90
CA SER A 219 -10.22 -6.73 24.25
C SER A 219 -9.31 -7.30 23.14
N ALA A 220 -8.08 -6.79 23.01
CA ALA A 220 -7.10 -7.29 22.05
C ALA A 220 -6.87 -8.82 22.19
N LYS A 221 -6.83 -9.33 23.43
CA LYS A 221 -6.65 -10.76 23.70
C LYS A 221 -7.81 -11.61 23.17
N ILE A 222 -9.05 -11.15 23.33
CA ILE A 222 -10.25 -11.86 22.82
C ILE A 222 -10.22 -11.86 21.29
N ALA A 223 -9.91 -10.72 20.69
CA ALA A 223 -9.83 -10.60 19.23
C ALA A 223 -8.74 -11.51 18.64
N GLU A 224 -7.57 -11.52 19.23
CA GLU A 224 -6.44 -12.39 18.83
C GLU A 224 -6.83 -13.88 18.93
N GLN A 225 -7.40 -14.32 20.05
CA GLN A 225 -7.83 -15.69 20.24
C GLN A 225 -8.88 -16.11 19.21
N HIS A 226 -9.85 -15.25 18.92
CA HIS A 226 -10.86 -15.47 17.90
C HIS A 226 -10.21 -15.62 16.52
N ALA A 227 -9.38 -14.66 16.10
CA ALA A 227 -8.72 -14.68 14.80
C ALA A 227 -7.85 -15.94 14.61
N LEU A 228 -7.10 -16.34 15.64
CA LEU A 228 -6.29 -17.55 15.60
C LEU A 228 -7.15 -18.82 15.52
N SER A 229 -8.30 -18.85 16.22
CA SER A 229 -9.25 -19.97 16.12
C SER A 229 -9.84 -20.09 14.71
N GLU A 230 -10.23 -18.97 14.11
CA GLU A 230 -10.72 -18.95 12.73
C GLU A 230 -9.61 -19.33 11.73
N PHE A 231 -8.39 -18.89 11.96
CA PHE A 231 -7.24 -19.27 11.13
C PHE A 231 -6.97 -20.77 11.13
N GLU A 232 -7.03 -21.44 12.29
CA GLU A 232 -6.80 -22.90 12.35
C GLU A 232 -7.85 -23.68 11.53
N LYS A 233 -9.09 -23.19 11.44
CA LYS A 233 -10.12 -23.75 10.56
C LYS A 233 -9.81 -23.44 9.07
N TYR A 234 -9.50 -22.18 8.78
CA TYR A 234 -9.24 -21.74 7.41
C TYR A 234 -7.99 -22.37 6.81
N ARG A 235 -6.94 -22.62 7.63
CA ARG A 235 -5.70 -23.24 7.20
C ARG A 235 -5.91 -24.58 6.49
N ILE A 236 -6.86 -25.38 6.96
CA ILE A 236 -7.17 -26.67 6.34
C ILE A 236 -7.66 -26.50 4.91
N VAL A 237 -8.54 -25.51 4.69
CA VAL A 237 -9.06 -25.18 3.36
C VAL A 237 -7.95 -24.57 2.49
N GLN A 238 -7.17 -23.64 3.05
CA GLN A 238 -6.06 -23.00 2.37
C GLN A 238 -5.02 -24.01 1.88
N ASP A 239 -4.68 -25.01 2.71
CA ASP A 239 -3.69 -26.03 2.37
C ASP A 239 -4.19 -26.95 1.25
N GLN A 240 -5.49 -27.16 1.13
CA GLN A 240 -6.12 -27.91 0.03
C GLN A 240 -6.17 -27.11 -1.28
N LEU A 241 -6.35 -25.81 -1.20
CA LEU A 241 -6.49 -24.91 -2.37
C LEU A 241 -5.15 -24.38 -2.87
N TYR A 242 -4.10 -24.44 -2.06
CA TYR A 242 -2.81 -23.87 -2.40
C TYR A 242 -2.10 -24.67 -3.48
N GLN A 243 -1.87 -24.01 -4.62
CA GLN A 243 -0.99 -24.50 -5.67
C GLN A 243 0.38 -23.84 -5.55
N SER A 244 1.44 -24.64 -5.46
CA SER A 244 2.80 -24.11 -5.46
C SER A 244 3.14 -23.43 -6.81
N ASP A 245 4.18 -22.58 -6.81
CA ASP A 245 4.67 -22.00 -8.07
C ASP A 245 5.11 -23.08 -9.06
N PHE A 246 5.61 -24.21 -8.54
CA PHE A 246 5.96 -25.37 -9.33
C PHE A 246 4.74 -25.99 -9.99
N ASP A 247 3.63 -26.18 -9.26
CA ASP A 247 2.39 -26.74 -9.81
C ASP A 247 1.79 -25.82 -10.89
N ARG A 248 1.86 -24.50 -10.68
CA ARG A 248 1.41 -23.50 -11.67
C ARG A 248 2.22 -23.59 -12.96
N ILE A 249 3.55 -23.67 -12.86
CA ILE A 249 4.45 -23.78 -14.01
C ILE A 249 4.18 -25.09 -14.78
N LEU A 250 3.90 -26.20 -14.08
CA LEU A 250 3.55 -27.46 -14.72
C LEU A 250 2.23 -27.35 -15.49
N LEU A 251 1.20 -26.75 -14.89
CA LEU A 251 -0.12 -26.56 -15.53
C LEU A 251 -0.03 -25.64 -16.76
N GLU A 252 0.78 -24.57 -16.68
CA GLU A 252 1.05 -23.73 -17.85
C GLU A 252 1.76 -24.49 -18.96
N LYS A 253 2.72 -25.34 -18.62
CA LYS A 253 3.47 -26.15 -19.62
C LYS A 253 2.57 -27.18 -20.29
N ASP A 254 1.65 -27.81 -19.57
CA ASP A 254 0.70 -28.75 -20.11
C ASP A 254 -0.33 -28.08 -21.05
N SER A 255 -0.69 -26.82 -20.79
CA SER A 255 -1.56 -26.03 -21.68
C SER A 255 -0.87 -25.72 -23.02
N TYR A 256 0.42 -25.38 -23.02
CA TYR A 256 1.20 -25.15 -24.24
C TYR A 256 1.43 -26.40 -25.09
N THR A 257 1.55 -27.58 -24.44
CA THR A 257 1.72 -28.84 -25.18
C THR A 257 0.44 -29.32 -25.87
N ASN A 258 -0.71 -28.95 -25.37
CA ASN A 258 -2.01 -29.27 -25.96
C ASN A 258 -2.41 -28.34 -27.14
N GLU A 259 -1.73 -27.20 -27.33
CA GLU A 259 -1.98 -26.26 -28.43
C GLU A 259 -1.05 -26.45 -29.65
N LEU A 260 -0.11 -27.38 -29.61
CA LEU A 260 0.71 -27.68 -30.77
C LEU A 260 -0.11 -28.52 -31.77
N PRO A 261 -0.33 -28.04 -33.01
CA PRO A 261 -0.99 -28.84 -34.05
C PRO A 261 -0.17 -30.08 -34.30
N GLU A 262 -0.85 -31.24 -34.39
CA GLU A 262 -0.25 -32.49 -34.83
C GLU A 262 0.55 -32.25 -36.13
N ALA A 263 1.84 -32.55 -36.12
CA ALA A 263 2.66 -32.53 -37.32
C ALA A 263 2.02 -33.50 -38.30
N LYS A 264 1.46 -32.97 -39.39
CA LYS A 264 1.02 -33.80 -40.51
C LYS A 264 2.23 -34.56 -41.04
N ASP A 265 2.26 -35.86 -40.78
CA ASP A 265 3.14 -36.79 -41.48
C ASP A 265 2.92 -36.63 -42.99
N GLY A 266 3.86 -35.94 -43.64
CA GLY A 266 3.96 -35.86 -45.09
C GLY A 266 4.56 -37.18 -45.60
N GLY A 267 3.69 -38.13 -45.85
CA GLY A 267 4.06 -39.28 -46.65
C GLY A 267 4.13 -38.88 -48.13
N GLU A 268 5.14 -39.42 -48.80
CA GLU A 268 5.53 -39.49 -50.19
C GLU A 268 6.36 -38.35 -50.73
#